data_3cf07abb7b527c2b727864a928fcdb71
#
_entry.id   3cf07abb7b527c2b727864a928fcdb71
#
_cell.length_a   1.000
_cell.length_b   1.000
_cell.length_c   1.000
_cell.angle_alpha   90.00
_cell.angle_beta   90.00
_cell.angle_gamma   90.00
#
_symmetry.space_group_name_H-M   'P 1'
#
loop_
_entity.id
_entity.type
_entity.pdbx_description
1 polymer ?
#
loop_
_entity_poly.entity_id
_entity_poly.type
_entity_poly.pdbx_seq_one_letter_code
_entity_poly.pdbx_strand_id
1 'polypeptide(L)'
;MTVETIQRQRYERKKEMKTAITIVMTLALAALSGCESTSPRGGTLSKDEGFRIAVPTFDTDVKQGEVRTVTVSLHRGADFKQGVALRIQASEGISVDPTDIQVKASESPDVQLRITTTKDTALGAYRVSVKGTPKTGEPTSTAFTVKVVGP
;
A
#
# COMPACT_ATOMS: atom_id res chain seq x y z
N MET A 1 -51.72 -45.40 8.21
CA MET A 1 -50.84 -44.22 8.22
C MET A 1 -51.71 -42.98 8.40
N THR A 2 -51.59 -42.36 9.55
CA THR A 2 -52.48 -41.28 9.97
C THR A 2 -52.01 -39.95 9.35
N VAL A 3 -52.96 -39.07 9.04
CA VAL A 3 -52.70 -37.76 8.39
C VAL A 3 -51.64 -36.92 9.14
N GLU A 4 -51.54 -37.10 10.45
CA GLU A 4 -50.54 -36.45 11.32
C GLU A 4 -49.11 -36.81 10.96
N THR A 5 -48.84 -38.06 10.60
CA THR A 5 -47.47 -38.49 10.23
C THR A 5 -46.98 -37.84 8.94
N ILE A 6 -47.90 -37.60 7.99
CA ILE A 6 -47.59 -36.95 6.71
C ILE A 6 -47.31 -35.44 6.90
N GLN A 7 -48.04 -34.81 7.83
CA GLN A 7 -47.82 -33.38 8.13
C GLN A 7 -46.47 -33.13 8.84
N ARG A 8 -46.05 -34.02 9.75
CA ARG A 8 -44.75 -33.95 10.43
C ARG A 8 -43.60 -34.08 9.43
N GLN A 9 -43.69 -35.01 8.50
CA GLN A 9 -42.64 -35.19 7.48
C GLN A 9 -42.49 -33.98 6.53
N ARG A 10 -43.61 -33.29 6.22
CA ARG A 10 -43.56 -32.06 5.42
C ARG A 10 -42.95 -30.90 6.18
N TYR A 11 -43.20 -30.83 7.49
CA TYR A 11 -42.63 -29.77 8.34
C TYR A 11 -41.12 -29.93 8.47
N GLU A 12 -40.61 -31.13 8.71
CA GLU A 12 -39.19 -31.42 8.83
C GLU A 12 -38.45 -31.14 7.51
N ARG A 13 -39.01 -31.54 6.36
CA ARG A 13 -38.38 -31.23 5.05
C ARG A 13 -38.34 -29.71 4.76
N LYS A 14 -39.33 -28.94 5.21
CA LYS A 14 -39.32 -27.49 5.08
C LYS A 14 -38.26 -26.83 5.96
N LYS A 15 -37.98 -27.39 7.12
CA LYS A 15 -36.96 -26.91 8.05
C LYS A 15 -35.56 -27.19 7.51
N GLU A 16 -35.31 -28.37 6.99
CA GLU A 16 -34.06 -28.77 6.35
C GLU A 16 -33.74 -27.88 5.13
N MET A 17 -34.72 -27.58 4.29
CA MET A 17 -34.52 -26.72 3.11
C MET A 17 -34.19 -25.27 3.48
N LYS A 18 -34.74 -24.74 4.59
CA LYS A 18 -34.42 -23.39 5.05
C LYS A 18 -33.00 -23.30 5.61
N THR A 19 -32.55 -24.37 6.30
CA THR A 19 -31.18 -24.41 6.86
C THR A 19 -30.14 -24.58 5.75
N ALA A 20 -30.42 -25.38 4.72
CA ALA A 20 -29.52 -25.56 3.58
C ALA A 20 -29.33 -24.27 2.75
N ILE A 21 -30.40 -23.49 2.56
CA ILE A 21 -30.34 -22.22 1.81
C ILE A 21 -29.55 -21.16 2.60
N THR A 22 -29.65 -21.16 3.93
CA THR A 22 -28.93 -20.19 4.78
C THR A 22 -27.42 -20.46 4.80
N ILE A 23 -26.99 -21.72 4.74
CA ILE A 23 -25.57 -22.11 4.75
C ILE A 23 -24.90 -21.81 3.40
N VAL A 24 -25.62 -21.96 2.28
CA VAL A 24 -25.07 -21.66 0.96
C VAL A 24 -24.91 -20.13 0.74
N MET A 25 -25.76 -19.31 1.35
CA MET A 25 -25.72 -17.86 1.19
C MET A 25 -24.64 -17.19 2.04
N THR A 26 -24.17 -17.82 3.13
CA THR A 26 -23.09 -17.31 3.97
C THR A 26 -21.68 -17.64 3.44
N LEU A 27 -21.53 -18.63 2.57
CA LEU A 27 -20.23 -18.99 1.99
C LEU A 27 -19.87 -18.14 0.76
N ALA A 28 -20.80 -17.41 0.17
CA ALA A 28 -20.57 -16.58 -1.02
C ALA A 28 -20.09 -15.15 -0.70
N LEU A 29 -20.06 -14.74 0.57
CA LEU A 29 -19.63 -13.39 0.97
C LEU A 29 -18.16 -13.30 1.45
N ALA A 30 -17.42 -14.40 1.47
CA ALA A 30 -16.03 -14.43 1.94
C ALA A 30 -14.97 -14.26 0.81
N ALA A 31 -15.38 -14.02 -0.42
CA ALA A 31 -14.46 -13.93 -1.57
C ALA A 31 -14.28 -12.50 -2.15
N LEU A 32 -14.66 -11.45 -1.42
CA LEU A 32 -14.49 -10.06 -1.86
C LEU A 32 -13.55 -9.24 -0.95
N SER A 33 -12.69 -9.91 -0.17
CA SER A 33 -11.64 -9.25 0.61
C SER A 33 -10.29 -9.37 -0.11
N GLY A 34 -10.17 -8.80 -1.29
CA GLY A 34 -8.96 -8.88 -2.10
C GLY A 34 -8.82 -7.78 -3.13
N CYS A 35 -9.37 -6.58 -2.88
CA CYS A 35 -8.92 -5.38 -3.57
C CYS A 35 -7.99 -4.62 -2.62
N GLU A 36 -6.73 -5.05 -2.56
CA GLU A 36 -5.66 -4.13 -2.29
C GLU A 36 -5.63 -3.12 -3.43
N SER A 37 -6.45 -2.08 -3.29
CA SER A 37 -6.31 -0.89 -4.11
C SER A 37 -4.99 -0.25 -3.72
N THR A 38 -3.91 -0.64 -4.37
CA THR A 38 -2.69 0.14 -4.46
C THR A 38 -3.03 1.45 -5.17
N SER A 39 -3.64 2.37 -4.44
CA SER A 39 -3.74 3.75 -4.87
C SER A 39 -2.31 4.29 -5.00
N PRO A 40 -1.87 4.75 -6.17
CA PRO A 40 -0.56 5.37 -6.34
C PRO A 40 -0.48 6.77 -5.71
N ARG A 41 -1.46 7.16 -4.93
CA ARG A 41 -1.51 8.44 -4.21
C ARG A 41 -1.73 8.17 -2.73
N GLY A 42 -0.63 8.30 -1.99
CA GLY A 42 -0.54 8.50 -0.55
C GLY A 42 -1.69 8.00 0.32
N GLY A 43 -1.37 7.16 1.29
CA GLY A 43 -2.31 6.63 2.25
C GLY A 43 -3.27 7.69 2.81
N THR A 44 -4.51 7.31 2.98
CA THR A 44 -5.55 8.12 3.61
C THR A 44 -5.14 8.41 5.06
N LEU A 45 -5.04 9.69 5.39
CA LEU A 45 -5.01 10.13 6.77
C LEU A 45 -6.36 9.76 7.40
N SER A 46 -6.38 8.78 8.31
CA SER A 46 -7.42 8.79 9.32
C SER A 46 -7.08 9.94 10.26
N LYS A 47 -7.81 11.06 10.09
CA LYS A 47 -7.87 12.20 11.03
C LYS A 47 -6.68 12.35 11.97
N ASP A 48 -5.95 13.44 11.89
CA ASP A 48 -5.02 14.03 12.87
C ASP A 48 -3.96 13.14 13.56
N GLU A 49 -4.19 11.83 13.73
CA GLU A 49 -3.31 10.89 14.41
C GLU A 49 -2.35 10.11 13.49
N GLY A 50 -2.50 10.24 12.17
CA GLY A 50 -1.73 9.50 11.16
C GLY A 50 -0.62 10.32 10.50
N PHE A 51 0.06 9.68 9.54
CA PHE A 51 1.00 10.33 8.65
C PHE A 51 0.79 9.89 7.20
N ARG A 52 1.29 10.66 6.26
CA ARG A 52 1.26 10.39 4.82
C ARG A 52 2.64 10.65 4.23
N ILE A 53 3.04 9.81 3.28
CA ILE A 53 4.27 10.00 2.51
C ILE A 53 3.89 10.61 1.17
N ALA A 54 4.42 11.79 0.87
CA ALA A 54 4.31 12.43 -0.42
C ALA A 54 5.57 12.17 -1.24
N VAL A 55 5.38 11.74 -2.47
CA VAL A 55 6.43 11.47 -3.46
C VAL A 55 6.14 12.29 -4.73
N PRO A 56 7.09 12.43 -5.65
CA PRO A 56 6.84 13.11 -6.92
C PRO A 56 5.60 12.58 -7.63
N THR A 57 4.77 13.49 -8.10
CA THR A 57 3.51 13.16 -8.79
C THR A 57 3.75 12.80 -10.26
N PHE A 58 4.83 13.33 -10.83
CA PHE A 58 5.22 13.09 -12.22
C PHE A 58 6.43 12.15 -12.26
N ASP A 59 6.59 11.46 -13.38
CA ASP A 59 7.76 10.65 -13.64
C ASP A 59 9.03 11.51 -13.52
N THR A 60 10.02 10.98 -12.83
CA THR A 60 11.32 11.64 -12.68
C THR A 60 12.26 11.14 -13.75
N ASP A 61 12.59 11.96 -14.72
CA ASP A 61 13.55 11.61 -15.76
C ASP A 61 14.98 11.67 -15.19
N VAL A 62 15.76 10.61 -15.46
CA VAL A 62 17.18 10.49 -15.11
C VAL A 62 17.91 9.96 -16.35
N LYS A 63 18.97 10.62 -16.78
CA LYS A 63 19.78 10.13 -17.87
C LYS A 63 20.69 8.97 -17.45
N GLN A 64 21.02 8.09 -18.40
CA GLN A 64 22.01 7.05 -18.16
C GLN A 64 23.33 7.62 -17.65
N GLY A 65 23.86 7.03 -16.57
CA GLY A 65 25.12 7.47 -15.94
C GLY A 65 25.00 8.73 -15.07
N GLU A 66 23.80 9.26 -14.88
CA GLU A 66 23.56 10.44 -14.04
C GLU A 66 23.03 10.09 -12.63
N VAL A 67 23.10 11.09 -11.77
CA VAL A 67 22.54 11.07 -10.42
C VAL A 67 21.46 12.14 -10.33
N ARG A 68 20.28 11.77 -9.85
CA ARG A 68 19.17 12.70 -9.61
C ARG A 68 18.77 12.69 -8.15
N THR A 69 18.56 13.87 -7.58
CA THR A 69 18.00 14.00 -6.24
C THR A 69 16.49 14.20 -6.31
N VAL A 70 15.77 13.46 -5.48
CA VAL A 70 14.29 13.48 -5.36
C VAL A 70 13.92 13.72 -3.92
N THR A 71 12.95 14.58 -3.68
CA THR A 71 12.44 14.84 -2.33
C THR A 71 11.22 13.96 -2.05
N VAL A 72 11.26 13.28 -0.92
CA VAL A 72 10.14 12.56 -0.32
C VAL A 72 9.74 13.30 0.95
N SER A 73 8.48 13.70 1.07
CA SER A 73 7.99 14.48 2.21
C SER A 73 7.08 13.66 3.11
N LEU A 74 7.27 13.76 4.42
CA LEU A 74 6.47 13.11 5.43
C LEU A 74 5.45 14.10 6.02
N HIS A 75 4.19 14.03 5.61
CA HIS A 75 3.13 14.84 6.19
C HIS A 75 2.55 14.15 7.42
N ARG A 76 2.66 14.81 8.57
CA ARG A 76 2.14 14.34 9.85
C ARG A 76 0.83 15.03 10.18
N GLY A 77 -0.12 14.29 10.72
CA GLY A 77 -1.32 14.88 11.33
C GLY A 77 -0.97 15.69 12.59
N ALA A 78 -1.86 16.55 13.03
CA ALA A 78 -1.63 17.47 14.14
C ALA A 78 -1.24 16.74 15.44
N ASP A 79 -1.80 15.56 15.67
CA ASP A 79 -1.59 14.75 16.88
C ASP A 79 -0.51 13.66 16.72
N PHE A 80 0.03 13.51 15.50
CA PHE A 80 1.09 12.55 15.24
C PHE A 80 2.46 13.07 15.67
N LYS A 81 2.89 12.73 16.89
CA LYS A 81 4.12 13.22 17.55
C LYS A 81 5.26 12.21 17.58
N GLN A 82 5.20 11.16 16.77
CA GLN A 82 6.22 10.11 16.75
C GLN A 82 7.12 10.14 15.52
N GLY A 83 8.28 9.49 15.62
CA GLY A 83 9.17 9.27 14.50
C GLY A 83 8.66 8.16 13.57
N VAL A 84 9.14 8.16 12.33
CA VAL A 84 8.81 7.18 11.31
C VAL A 84 10.10 6.63 10.70
N ALA A 85 10.22 5.31 10.67
CA ALA A 85 11.25 4.62 9.91
C ALA A 85 10.81 4.51 8.45
N LEU A 86 11.56 5.10 7.55
CA LEU A 86 11.36 4.99 6.10
C LEU A 86 12.28 3.92 5.54
N ARG A 87 11.71 2.99 4.80
CA ARG A 87 12.44 2.01 4.00
C ARG A 87 12.15 2.24 2.52
N ILE A 88 13.21 2.43 1.74
CA ILE A 88 13.14 2.73 0.31
C ILE A 88 13.69 1.53 -0.47
N GLN A 89 12.96 1.11 -1.49
CA GLN A 89 13.35 0.00 -2.37
C GLN A 89 13.18 0.43 -3.81
N ALA A 90 14.22 0.26 -4.61
CA ALA A 90 14.19 0.50 -6.05
C ALA A 90 14.08 -0.82 -6.81
N SER A 91 13.51 -0.77 -8.01
CA SER A 91 13.59 -1.87 -8.98
C SER A 91 15.03 -2.12 -9.36
N GLU A 92 15.34 -3.34 -9.76
CA GLU A 92 16.65 -3.71 -10.31
C GLU A 92 17.03 -2.81 -11.48
N GLY A 93 18.30 -2.43 -11.55
CA GLY A 93 18.87 -1.55 -12.60
C GLY A 93 19.11 -0.11 -12.15
N ILE A 94 18.49 0.37 -11.08
CA ILE A 94 18.78 1.68 -10.48
C ILE A 94 19.14 1.54 -9.00
N SER A 95 19.92 2.47 -8.48
CA SER A 95 20.25 2.54 -7.05
C SER A 95 19.64 3.76 -6.41
N VAL A 96 19.20 3.61 -5.15
CA VAL A 96 18.67 4.70 -4.33
C VAL A 96 19.43 4.76 -3.01
N ASP A 97 19.79 5.95 -2.59
CA ASP A 97 20.50 6.21 -1.34
C ASP A 97 19.90 7.45 -0.64
N PRO A 98 19.60 7.37 0.65
CA PRO A 98 19.64 6.20 1.53
C PRO A 98 18.45 5.25 1.36
N THR A 99 18.62 3.98 1.73
CA THR A 99 17.55 2.96 1.69
C THR A 99 16.75 2.86 2.97
N ASP A 100 17.34 3.25 4.09
CA ASP A 100 16.71 3.22 5.41
C ASP A 100 17.00 4.53 6.15
N ILE A 101 15.96 5.20 6.61
CA ILE A 101 16.04 6.49 7.29
C ILE A 101 15.10 6.51 8.48
N GLN A 102 15.59 7.04 9.62
CA GLN A 102 14.75 7.31 10.78
C GLN A 102 14.46 8.80 10.85
N VAL A 103 13.24 9.21 10.53
CA VAL A 103 12.79 10.60 10.62
C VAL A 103 12.14 10.82 11.98
N LYS A 104 12.80 11.57 12.88
CA LYS A 104 12.26 11.88 14.22
C LYS A 104 11.12 12.90 14.12
N ALA A 105 10.30 12.96 15.19
CA ALA A 105 9.16 13.88 15.23
C ALA A 105 9.55 15.36 15.09
N SER A 106 10.74 15.73 15.62
CA SER A 106 11.28 17.10 15.60
C SER A 106 12.12 17.45 14.37
N GLU A 107 12.39 16.48 13.51
CA GLU A 107 13.21 16.68 12.32
C GLU A 107 12.38 17.16 11.12
N SER A 108 13.09 17.71 10.10
CA SER A 108 12.49 18.09 8.84
C SER A 108 11.69 16.92 8.25
N PRO A 109 10.47 17.16 7.76
CA PRO A 109 9.69 16.13 7.11
C PRO A 109 10.22 15.75 5.73
N ASP A 110 11.17 16.51 5.18
CA ASP A 110 11.68 16.33 3.83
C ASP A 110 12.96 15.49 3.84
N VAL A 111 12.94 14.42 3.08
CA VAL A 111 14.04 13.48 2.90
C VAL A 111 14.52 13.54 1.45
N GLN A 112 15.83 13.74 1.26
CA GLN A 112 16.45 13.76 -0.05
C GLN A 112 16.93 12.35 -0.41
N LEU A 113 16.41 11.80 -1.50
CA LEU A 113 16.84 10.53 -2.07
C LEU A 113 17.69 10.77 -3.30
N ARG A 114 18.86 10.16 -3.35
CA ARG A 114 19.74 10.17 -4.53
C ARG A 114 19.46 8.92 -5.35
N ILE A 115 19.04 9.12 -6.58
CA ILE A 115 18.82 8.05 -7.55
C ILE A 115 20.00 8.04 -8.48
N THR A 116 20.67 6.91 -8.59
CA THR A 116 21.87 6.73 -9.41
C THR A 116 21.59 5.70 -10.50
N THR A 117 21.93 6.03 -11.72
CA THR A 117 21.91 5.15 -12.89
C THR A 117 23.32 4.93 -13.39
N THR A 118 23.59 3.81 -14.05
CA THR A 118 24.83 3.54 -14.76
C THR A 118 24.65 3.82 -16.26
N LYS A 119 25.74 3.88 -17.00
CA LYS A 119 25.71 4.03 -18.49
C LYS A 119 25.04 2.85 -19.18
N ASP A 120 25.04 1.68 -18.52
CA ASP A 120 24.47 0.44 -19.03
C ASP A 120 23.05 0.18 -18.51
N THR A 121 22.48 1.09 -17.70
CA THR A 121 21.11 0.97 -17.22
C THR A 121 20.16 0.98 -18.42
N ALA A 122 19.29 -0.02 -18.55
CA ALA A 122 18.33 -0.08 -19.64
C ALA A 122 17.39 1.14 -19.62
N LEU A 123 17.01 1.63 -20.79
CA LEU A 123 16.02 2.71 -20.90
C LEU A 123 14.64 2.17 -20.51
N GLY A 124 13.87 2.96 -19.76
CA GLY A 124 12.55 2.55 -19.35
C GLY A 124 12.13 3.10 -17.99
N ALA A 125 11.01 2.58 -17.50
CA ALA A 125 10.40 2.99 -16.24
C ALA A 125 10.82 2.06 -15.11
N TYR A 126 11.29 2.62 -14.02
CA TYR A 126 11.72 1.94 -12.80
C TYR A 126 10.86 2.40 -11.63
N ARG A 127 10.42 1.47 -10.82
CA ARG A 127 9.61 1.76 -9.64
C ARG A 127 10.48 1.94 -8.42
N VAL A 128 10.21 3.00 -7.66
CA VAL A 128 10.78 3.23 -6.32
C VAL A 128 9.64 3.19 -5.31
N SER A 129 9.70 2.27 -4.36
CA SER A 129 8.72 2.12 -3.28
C SER A 129 9.27 2.72 -2.01
N VAL A 130 8.42 3.42 -1.28
CA VAL A 130 8.74 4.03 0.02
C VAL A 130 7.73 3.52 1.04
N LYS A 131 8.20 2.83 2.07
CA LYS A 131 7.39 2.34 3.19
C LYS A 131 7.77 3.09 4.46
N GLY A 132 6.80 3.70 5.10
CA GLY A 132 6.94 4.33 6.40
C GLY A 132 6.34 3.45 7.49
N THR A 133 7.10 3.21 8.54
CA THR A 133 6.67 2.44 9.71
C THR A 133 6.78 3.33 10.93
N PRO A 134 5.67 3.71 11.58
CA PRO A 134 5.70 4.47 12.83
C PRO A 134 6.07 3.56 13.99
N LYS A 135 6.39 4.13 15.14
CA LYS A 135 6.67 3.37 16.37
C LYS A 135 5.42 2.62 16.86
N THR A 136 4.25 3.24 16.71
CA THR A 136 2.94 2.65 17.02
C THR A 136 1.96 3.05 15.92
N GLY A 137 1.08 2.15 15.51
CA GLY A 137 0.10 2.35 14.44
C GLY A 137 0.46 1.61 13.15
N GLU A 138 -0.32 1.84 12.11
CA GLU A 138 -0.21 1.13 10.84
C GLU A 138 0.88 1.71 9.92
N PRO A 139 1.66 0.87 9.25
CA PRO A 139 2.61 1.31 8.24
C PRO A 139 1.89 1.83 7.00
N THR A 140 2.50 2.81 6.35
CA THR A 140 2.01 3.40 5.09
C THR A 140 3.03 3.19 3.99
N SER A 141 2.57 2.88 2.78
CA SER A 141 3.43 2.68 1.61
C SER A 141 2.96 3.51 0.44
N THR A 142 3.93 4.01 -0.34
CA THR A 142 3.69 4.69 -1.61
C THR A 142 4.79 4.34 -2.60
N ALA A 143 4.64 4.73 -3.86
CA ALA A 143 5.66 4.54 -4.86
C ALA A 143 5.61 5.65 -5.92
N PHE A 144 6.74 5.87 -6.59
CA PHE A 144 6.85 6.74 -7.75
C PHE A 144 7.67 6.09 -8.85
N THR A 145 7.61 6.65 -10.04
CA THR A 145 8.30 6.16 -11.22
C THR A 145 9.52 7.03 -11.51
N VAL A 146 10.63 6.36 -11.78
CA VAL A 146 11.84 6.95 -12.35
C VAL A 146 11.95 6.47 -13.78
N LYS A 147 12.04 7.40 -14.72
CA LYS A 147 12.20 7.08 -16.13
C LYS A 147 13.66 7.31 -16.54
N VAL A 148 14.34 6.22 -16.89
CA VAL A 148 15.71 6.30 -17.42
C VAL A 148 15.62 6.62 -18.90
N VAL A 149 16.27 7.72 -19.30
CA VAL A 149 16.31 8.22 -20.67
C VAL A 149 17.74 8.19 -21.22
N GLY A 150 17.88 8.25 -22.53
CA GLY A 150 19.19 8.31 -23.18
C GLY A 150 19.99 9.55 -22.77
N PRO A 151 21.30 9.55 -23.02
CA PRO A 151 22.22 10.64 -22.68
C PRO A 151 21.91 11.96 -23.39
#